data_c909719926a95ec0e3af816677d0dc1f
#
_entry.id   c909719926a95ec0e3af816677d0dc1f
#
_cell.length_a   1.000
_cell.length_b   1.000
_cell.length_c   1.000
_cell.angle_alpha   90.00
_cell.angle_beta   90.00
_cell.angle_gamma   90.00
#
_symmetry.space_group_name_H-M   'P 1'
#
loop_
_entity.id
_entity.type
_entity.pdbx_description
1 polymer ?
#
loop_
_entity_poly.entity_id
_entity_poly.type
_entity_poly.pdbx_seq_one_letter_code
_entity_poly.pdbx_strand_id
1 'polypeptide(L)' 'QPVTIEDDVWVGANSVILPGVTLGKHCVVAAGSVVSRSIPAYSICAGCPAKVIKSYDFATKEWKKVK' A
#
# COMPACT_ATOMS: atom_id res chain seq x y z
N GLN A 1 -6.48 -12.51 -12.82
CA GLN A 1 -7.23 -11.29 -12.54
C GLN A 1 -6.31 -10.08 -12.56
N PRO A 2 -6.77 -8.95 -13.07
CA PRO A 2 -5.90 -7.79 -13.16
C PRO A 2 -5.63 -7.15 -11.81
N VAL A 3 -4.47 -6.50 -11.73
CA VAL A 3 -4.15 -5.61 -10.63
C VAL A 3 -4.74 -4.25 -10.94
N THR A 4 -5.40 -3.64 -9.97
CA THR A 4 -5.94 -2.28 -10.09
C THR A 4 -5.08 -1.33 -9.27
N ILE A 5 -4.55 -0.31 -9.92
CA ILE A 5 -3.74 0.70 -9.24
C ILE A 5 -4.44 2.04 -9.42
N GLU A 6 -4.88 2.62 -8.33
CA GLU A 6 -5.57 3.90 -8.34
C GLU A 6 -4.58 5.06 -8.45
N ASP A 7 -5.07 6.30 -8.39
CA ASP A 7 -4.22 7.47 -8.66
C ASP A 7 -3.14 7.67 -7.60
N ASP A 8 -1.98 8.12 -8.05
CA ASP A 8 -0.87 8.56 -7.18
C ASP A 8 -0.34 7.47 -6.25
N VAL A 9 -0.37 6.22 -6.72
CA VAL A 9 0.21 5.10 -5.98
C VAL A 9 1.71 5.04 -6.25
N TRP A 10 2.49 4.80 -5.21
CA TRP A 10 3.93 4.65 -5.32
C TRP A 10 4.33 3.22 -4.98
N VAL A 11 5.00 2.56 -5.89
CA VAL A 11 5.42 1.16 -5.70
C VAL A 11 6.95 1.10 -5.73
N GLY A 12 7.54 0.65 -4.64
CA GLY A 12 8.99 0.52 -4.53
C GLY A 12 9.54 -0.59 -5.41
N ALA A 13 10.83 -0.53 -5.69
CA ALA A 13 11.51 -1.48 -6.56
C ALA A 13 11.41 -2.91 -6.03
N ASN A 14 11.35 -3.87 -6.95
CA ASN A 14 11.31 -5.29 -6.63
C ASN A 14 10.10 -5.72 -5.79
N SER A 15 9.04 -4.94 -5.82
CA SER A 15 7.79 -5.35 -5.20
C SER A 15 7.00 -6.27 -6.12
N VAL A 16 6.24 -7.17 -5.52
CA VAL A 16 5.36 -8.09 -6.25
C VAL A 16 3.93 -7.82 -5.83
N ILE A 17 3.07 -7.59 -6.81
CA ILE A 17 1.65 -7.37 -6.56
C ILE A 17 0.90 -8.58 -7.13
N LEU A 18 0.21 -9.31 -6.28
CA LEU A 18 -0.49 -10.51 -6.72
C LEU A 18 -1.76 -10.17 -7.51
N PRO A 19 -2.23 -11.07 -8.37
CA PRO A 19 -3.44 -10.83 -9.17
C PRO A 19 -4.65 -10.52 -8.30
N GLY A 20 -5.52 -9.66 -8.80
CA GLY A 20 -6.77 -9.31 -8.12
C GLY A 20 -6.65 -8.29 -7.01
N VAL A 21 -5.42 -7.83 -6.72
CA VAL A 21 -5.19 -6.81 -5.67
C VAL A 21 -5.53 -5.42 -6.21
N THR A 22 -6.14 -4.59 -5.36
CA THR A 22 -6.36 -3.18 -5.63
C THR A 22 -5.49 -2.36 -4.70
N LEU A 23 -4.69 -1.46 -5.27
CA LEU A 23 -3.90 -0.50 -4.50
C LEU A 23 -4.67 0.82 -4.48
N GLY A 24 -5.11 1.21 -3.30
CA GLY A 24 -5.93 2.41 -3.13
C GLY A 24 -5.16 3.69 -3.40
N LYS A 25 -5.89 4.75 -3.66
CA LYS A 25 -5.35 6.08 -4.00
C LYS A 25 -4.32 6.55 -2.97
N HIS A 26 -3.20 7.08 -3.44
CA HIS A 26 -2.12 7.60 -2.59
C HIS A 26 -1.49 6.57 -1.65
N CYS A 27 -1.64 5.28 -1.91
CA CYS A 27 -0.93 4.31 -1.09
C CYS A 27 0.53 4.19 -1.53
N VAL A 28 1.37 3.71 -0.64
CA VAL A 28 2.80 3.49 -0.89
C VAL A 28 3.13 2.05 -0.56
N VAL A 29 3.78 1.38 -1.49
CA VAL A 29 4.29 0.01 -1.30
C VAL A 29 5.79 0.09 -1.16
N ALA A 30 6.32 -0.31 -0.01
CA ALA A 30 7.76 -0.29 0.21
C ALA A 30 8.49 -1.28 -0.69
N ALA A 31 9.74 -0.97 -1.02
CA ALA A 31 10.55 -1.83 -1.87
C ALA A 31 10.65 -3.25 -1.32
N GLY A 32 10.62 -4.24 -2.19
CA GLY A 32 10.76 -5.64 -1.82
C GLY A 32 9.54 -6.26 -1.15
N SER A 33 8.41 -5.58 -1.17
CA SER A 33 7.18 -6.10 -0.55
C SER A 33 6.44 -7.06 -1.47
N VAL A 34 5.70 -7.98 -0.88
CA VAL A 34 4.80 -8.88 -1.62
C VAL A 34 3.38 -8.58 -1.19
N VAL A 35 2.62 -7.95 -2.07
CA VAL A 35 1.26 -7.51 -1.76
C VAL A 35 0.27 -8.60 -2.17
N SER A 36 -0.31 -9.27 -1.19
CA SER A 36 -1.25 -10.36 -1.40
C SER A 36 -2.70 -9.97 -1.14
N ARG A 37 -2.93 -8.79 -0.58
CA ARG A 37 -4.28 -8.27 -0.30
C ARG A 37 -4.37 -6.83 -0.75
N SER A 38 -5.58 -6.38 -1.05
CA SER A 38 -5.81 -4.98 -1.41
C SER A 38 -5.39 -4.05 -0.29
N ILE A 39 -4.80 -2.92 -0.66
CA ILE A 39 -4.29 -1.92 0.28
C ILE A 39 -5.23 -0.72 0.23
N PRO A 40 -5.75 -0.27 1.38
CA PRO A 40 -6.64 0.90 1.40
C PRO A 40 -5.90 2.18 1.00
N ALA A 41 -6.68 3.16 0.57
CA ALA A 41 -6.14 4.47 0.21
C ALA A 41 -5.39 5.12 1.38
N TYR A 42 -4.41 5.94 1.07
CA TYR A 42 -3.64 6.72 2.05
C TYR A 42 -2.96 5.86 3.10
N SER A 43 -2.37 4.75 2.64
CA SER A 43 -1.68 3.81 3.54
C SER A 43 -0.29 3.49 3.01
N ILE A 44 0.58 3.10 3.90
CA ILE A 44 1.91 2.59 3.55
C ILE A 44 1.98 1.15 3.99
N CYS A 45 2.33 0.26 3.08
CA CYS A 45 2.48 -1.16 3.40
C CYS A 45 3.91 -1.62 3.14
N ALA A 46 4.32 -2.67 3.83
CA ALA A 46 5.65 -3.24 3.70
C ALA A 46 5.65 -4.70 4.16
N GLY A 47 6.61 -5.45 3.65
CA GLY A 47 6.88 -6.80 4.09
C GLY A 47 6.40 -7.88 3.14
N CYS A 48 6.59 -9.11 3.57
CA CYS A 48 6.18 -10.31 2.84
C CYS A 48 5.53 -11.29 3.82
N PRO A 49 4.19 -11.40 3.83
CA PRO A 49 3.23 -10.60 3.08
C PRO A 49 3.18 -9.15 3.55
N ALA A 50 2.89 -8.25 2.62
CA ALA A 50 2.83 -6.82 2.94
C ALA A 50 1.66 -6.53 3.87
N LYS A 51 1.92 -5.70 4.87
CA LYS A 51 0.91 -5.26 5.83
C LYS A 51 0.94 -3.75 5.92
N VAL A 52 -0.21 -3.15 6.19
CA VAL A 52 -0.30 -1.71 6.40
C VAL A 52 0.45 -1.37 7.67
N ILE A 53 1.48 -0.54 7.54
CA ILE A 53 2.32 -0.12 8.67
C ILE A 53 2.05 1.31 9.09
N LYS A 54 1.54 2.12 8.17
CA LYS A 54 1.15 3.50 8.46
C LYS A 54 -0.08 3.86 7.66
N SER A 55 -0.90 4.75 8.21
CA SER A 55 -1.96 5.37 7.46
C SER A 55 -2.01 6.86 7.74
N TYR A 56 -2.53 7.62 6.76
CA TYR A 56 -2.57 9.06 6.89
C TYR A 56 -3.79 9.48 7.74
N ASP A 57 -3.52 10.30 8.76
CA ASP A 57 -4.57 10.85 9.62
C ASP A 57 -4.91 12.26 9.12
N PHE A 58 -6.07 12.43 8.52
CA PHE A 58 -6.49 13.71 7.97
C PHE A 58 -6.81 14.73 9.05
N ALA A 59 -7.17 14.29 10.24
CA ALA A 59 -7.47 15.19 11.35
C ALA A 59 -6.22 15.92 11.85
N THR A 60 -5.10 15.18 11.96
CA THR A 60 -3.83 15.75 12.40
C THR A 60 -2.88 16.09 11.26
N LYS A 61 -3.23 15.64 10.03
CA LYS A 61 -2.40 15.80 8.83
C LYS A 61 -1.03 15.15 8.99
N GLU A 62 -1.01 13.98 9.58
CA GLU A 62 0.22 13.22 9.84
C GLU A 62 0.06 11.76 9.47
N TRP A 63 1.18 11.13 9.10
CA TRP A 63 1.26 9.69 8.94
C TRP A 63 1.43 9.05 10.30
N LYS A 64 0.55 8.10 10.63
CA LYS A 64 0.58 7.43 11.93
C LYS A 64 0.79 5.95 11.78
N LYS A 65 1.52 5.35 12.71
CA LYS A 65 1.71 3.92 12.76
C LYS A 65 0.39 3.20 12.98
N VAL A 66 0.24 2.08 12.28
CA VAL A 66 -0.87 1.14 12.48
C VAL A 66 -0.31 -0.06 13.23
N LYS A 67 -0.98 -0.45 14.27
CA LYS A 67 -0.54 -1.62 15.04
C LYS A 67 -0.79 -2.92 14.30
#